data_0d79893371819ef19f59a58123168fc4
#
_entry.id   0d79893371819ef19f59a58123168fc4
#
_cell.length_a   1.000
_cell.length_b   1.000
_cell.length_c   1.000
_cell.angle_alpha   90.00
_cell.angle_beta   90.00
_cell.angle_gamma   90.00
#
_symmetry.space_group_name_H-M   'P 1'
#
loop_
_entity.id
_entity.type
_entity.pdbx_description
1 polymer ?
#
loop_
_entity_poly.entity_id
_entity_poly.type
_entity_poly.pdbx_seq_one_letter_code
_entity_poly.pdbx_strand_id
1 'polypeptide(L)'
;RDTDRSRGLGDVYKRQQQWSTLEDTRAALMGVYGLMRAALVENNAYWICGDLRGGDFSVTDRLDLQAVVDNNLNEPFPIMKEISNWRRFYAVINAASIFIEKAPGTFEKDKSYSEENLMLDIAQARVLRAFAYFNMVRIWGDVPLVTYSYDNGSFPRMERTDASLVLSYAKEELENALTVLPFQLGSKTSLYYGKEGKDWQGILLNKLSVYAILAHIAAWEGNYLNAETYAAYIMDNASRVEAKYIGVADLTSSQGLFLTNSDWRVSRIVGLTFDHNESEASQNGHLEELTLAAPLVQKSTPDIYVSKDSLFSIFNNVDDQRFGIDSKSGKYYTSYVHNVESQYPIFSKIKVIQNGNPTTNDYAIFGSALVFSRLEDITLLRAEALCAINQPEQALVHLNTIRTARGMSAVSYKKDFNSDKSKVIQAVFEERRKELMGEGWRWYDRIRQEKLLNNDTKLRKLINEGGIYLSLIHISEPTRPISIS
;
A
#
# COMPACT_ATOMS: atom_id res chain seq x y z
N ARG A 1 -22.07 -31.90 -29.63
CA ARG A 1 -22.29 -32.40 -28.23
C ARG A 1 -21.05 -33.09 -27.64
N ASP A 2 -20.12 -33.62 -28.44
CA ASP A 2 -18.91 -34.28 -27.94
C ASP A 2 -17.73 -33.33 -27.68
N THR A 3 -17.72 -32.17 -28.31
CA THR A 3 -16.67 -31.14 -28.09
C THR A 3 -16.78 -30.44 -26.74
N ASP A 4 -17.97 -30.31 -26.16
CA ASP A 4 -18.16 -29.68 -24.86
C ASP A 4 -17.78 -30.59 -23.69
N ARG A 5 -17.96 -31.90 -23.85
CA ARG A 5 -17.54 -32.87 -22.84
C ARG A 5 -16.01 -33.03 -22.78
N SER A 6 -15.34 -32.95 -23.92
CA SER A 6 -13.87 -33.02 -23.96
C SER A 6 -13.19 -31.78 -23.39
N ARG A 7 -13.78 -30.59 -23.54
CA ARG A 7 -13.30 -29.36 -22.89
C ARG A 7 -13.47 -29.42 -21.39
N GLY A 8 -14.62 -29.84 -20.88
CA GLY A 8 -14.86 -29.96 -19.45
C GLY A 8 -13.92 -30.97 -18.75
N LEU A 9 -13.63 -32.09 -19.41
CA LEU A 9 -12.70 -33.11 -18.89
C LEU A 9 -11.24 -32.60 -18.93
N GLY A 10 -10.86 -31.87 -19.98
CA GLY A 10 -9.54 -31.26 -20.07
C GLY A 10 -9.30 -30.18 -18.99
N ASP A 11 -10.32 -29.40 -18.67
CA ASP A 11 -10.25 -28.36 -17.64
C ASP A 11 -10.25 -28.95 -16.23
N VAL A 12 -11.02 -30.03 -15.99
CA VAL A 12 -10.99 -30.78 -14.72
C VAL A 12 -9.63 -31.46 -14.53
N TYR A 13 -9.07 -32.04 -15.60
CA TYR A 13 -7.76 -32.68 -15.55
C TYR A 13 -6.63 -31.67 -15.32
N LYS A 14 -6.68 -30.50 -15.96
CA LYS A 14 -5.75 -29.39 -15.71
C LYS A 14 -5.87 -28.84 -14.29
N ARG A 15 -7.08 -28.70 -13.77
CA ARG A 15 -7.33 -28.28 -12.38
C ARG A 15 -6.83 -29.30 -11.35
N GLN A 16 -6.91 -30.59 -11.64
CA GLN A 16 -6.39 -31.65 -10.76
C GLN A 16 -4.85 -31.72 -10.80
N GLN A 17 -4.22 -31.46 -11.94
CA GLN A 17 -2.76 -31.38 -12.06
C GLN A 17 -2.16 -30.17 -11.37
N GLN A 18 -2.91 -29.09 -11.23
CA GLN A 18 -2.44 -27.82 -10.64
C GLN A 18 -2.04 -27.92 -9.17
N TRP A 19 -2.40 -29.01 -8.47
CA TRP A 19 -2.15 -29.21 -7.05
C TRP A 19 -1.48 -30.56 -6.80
N SER A 20 -0.40 -30.83 -7.51
CA SER A 20 0.29 -32.11 -7.47
C SER A 20 1.73 -32.01 -6.98
N THR A 21 2.40 -30.89 -7.22
CA THR A 21 3.83 -30.71 -6.92
C THR A 21 4.08 -29.44 -6.10
N LEU A 22 5.23 -29.41 -5.41
CA LEU A 22 5.74 -28.22 -4.73
C LEU A 22 5.75 -26.98 -5.66
N GLU A 23 6.17 -27.17 -6.92
CA GLU A 23 6.23 -26.07 -7.90
C GLU A 23 4.82 -25.55 -8.27
N ASP A 24 3.83 -26.43 -8.36
CA ASP A 24 2.44 -26.02 -8.56
C ASP A 24 1.96 -25.11 -7.42
N THR A 25 2.28 -25.48 -6.18
CA THR A 25 1.91 -24.73 -4.99
C THR A 25 2.65 -23.37 -4.93
N ARG A 26 3.95 -23.38 -5.26
CA ARG A 26 4.72 -22.14 -5.39
C ARG A 26 4.08 -21.18 -6.41
N ALA A 27 3.79 -21.69 -7.59
CA ALA A 27 3.17 -20.89 -8.66
C ALA A 27 1.80 -20.33 -8.22
N ALA A 28 1.01 -21.12 -7.51
CA ALA A 28 -0.29 -20.70 -6.99
C ALA A 28 -0.16 -19.59 -5.93
N LEU A 29 0.78 -19.69 -5.00
CA LEU A 29 1.04 -18.65 -4.00
C LEU A 29 1.54 -17.36 -4.65
N MET A 30 2.47 -17.45 -5.58
CA MET A 30 2.95 -16.29 -6.35
C MET A 30 1.81 -15.67 -7.17
N GLY A 31 0.86 -16.47 -7.63
CA GLY A 31 -0.36 -16.00 -8.28
C GLY A 31 -1.24 -15.16 -7.36
N VAL A 32 -1.36 -15.50 -6.08
CA VAL A 32 -2.09 -14.69 -5.09
C VAL A 32 -1.39 -13.34 -4.88
N TYR A 33 -0.07 -13.33 -4.73
CA TYR A 33 0.71 -12.08 -4.69
C TYR A 33 0.51 -11.24 -5.96
N GLY A 34 0.52 -11.88 -7.13
CA GLY A 34 0.29 -11.21 -8.42
C GLY A 34 -1.08 -10.55 -8.52
N LEU A 35 -2.13 -11.23 -8.07
CA LEU A 35 -3.48 -10.67 -8.01
C LEU A 35 -3.58 -9.51 -7.03
N MET A 36 -2.86 -9.57 -5.90
CA MET A 36 -2.83 -8.46 -4.95
C MET A 36 -2.14 -7.24 -5.55
N ARG A 37 -1.01 -7.42 -6.24
CA ARG A 37 -0.36 -6.35 -6.99
C ARG A 37 -1.32 -5.70 -7.98
N ALA A 38 -1.94 -6.49 -8.82
CA ALA A 38 -2.90 -6.02 -9.81
C ALA A 38 -4.08 -5.28 -9.17
N ALA A 39 -4.63 -5.81 -8.08
CA ALA A 39 -5.74 -5.17 -7.37
C ALA A 39 -5.39 -3.77 -6.86
N LEU A 40 -4.16 -3.55 -6.43
CA LEU A 40 -3.72 -2.26 -5.91
C LEU A 40 -3.37 -1.26 -7.01
N VAL A 41 -2.62 -1.68 -8.05
CA VAL A 41 -2.08 -0.74 -9.03
C VAL A 41 -2.92 -0.57 -10.27
N GLU A 42 -3.84 -1.47 -10.57
CA GLU A 42 -4.69 -1.39 -11.77
C GLU A 42 -5.39 -0.02 -11.87
N ASN A 43 -5.30 0.60 -13.04
CA ASN A 43 -5.82 1.95 -13.30
C ASN A 43 -5.28 3.04 -12.34
N ASN A 44 -4.08 2.86 -11.80
CA ASN A 44 -3.47 3.75 -10.80
C ASN A 44 -4.30 3.88 -9.50
N ALA A 45 -5.16 2.92 -9.22
CA ALA A 45 -6.17 3.01 -8.16
C ALA A 45 -5.59 3.31 -6.79
N TYR A 46 -4.45 2.71 -6.45
CA TYR A 46 -3.79 2.92 -5.15
C TYR A 46 -3.47 4.40 -4.89
N TRP A 47 -2.92 5.08 -5.89
CA TRP A 47 -2.53 6.50 -5.77
C TRP A 47 -3.69 7.45 -6.03
N ILE A 48 -4.63 7.09 -6.90
CA ILE A 48 -5.85 7.89 -7.10
C ILE A 48 -6.66 7.93 -5.80
N CYS A 49 -6.88 6.79 -5.17
CA CYS A 49 -7.64 6.69 -3.93
C CYS A 49 -6.88 7.28 -2.73
N GLY A 50 -5.58 7.07 -2.65
CA GLY A 50 -4.77 7.46 -1.50
C GLY A 50 -4.14 8.86 -1.59
N ASP A 51 -3.62 9.24 -2.74
CA ASP A 51 -2.91 10.51 -2.92
C ASP A 51 -3.74 11.58 -3.63
N LEU A 52 -4.27 11.29 -4.82
CA LEU A 52 -5.00 12.30 -5.60
C LEU A 52 -6.24 12.78 -4.87
N ARG A 53 -7.01 11.88 -4.32
CA ARG A 53 -8.19 12.19 -3.50
C ARG A 53 -7.83 12.95 -2.23
N GLY A 54 -6.60 12.79 -1.74
CA GLY A 54 -6.07 13.50 -0.58
C GLY A 54 -5.94 15.01 -0.75
N GLY A 55 -5.85 15.50 -1.98
CA GLY A 55 -5.93 16.93 -2.32
C GLY A 55 -4.60 17.66 -2.46
N ASP A 56 -3.45 16.98 -2.32
CA ASP A 56 -2.14 17.60 -2.46
C ASP A 56 -1.68 17.72 -3.92
N PHE A 57 -2.22 16.90 -4.80
CA PHE A 57 -1.92 16.91 -6.23
C PHE A 57 -2.96 17.68 -7.03
N SER A 58 -2.49 18.41 -8.04
CA SER A 58 -3.29 19.05 -9.06
C SER A 58 -3.23 18.28 -10.37
N VAL A 59 -4.20 18.48 -11.23
CA VAL A 59 -4.32 17.79 -12.53
C VAL A 59 -4.02 18.76 -13.66
N THR A 60 -3.28 18.30 -14.67
CA THR A 60 -2.93 19.10 -15.85
C THR A 60 -4.09 19.21 -16.83
N ASP A 61 -4.43 18.12 -17.51
CA ASP A 61 -5.42 18.12 -18.61
C ASP A 61 -6.50 17.04 -18.50
N ARG A 62 -6.29 15.99 -17.68
CA ARG A 62 -7.22 14.85 -17.63
C ARG A 62 -8.47 15.18 -16.83
N LEU A 63 -9.60 15.27 -17.52
CA LEU A 63 -10.90 15.59 -16.91
C LEU A 63 -11.38 14.52 -15.93
N ASP A 64 -11.07 13.25 -16.17
CA ASP A 64 -11.39 12.14 -15.27
C ASP A 64 -10.66 12.25 -13.92
N LEU A 65 -9.39 12.62 -13.93
CA LEU A 65 -8.62 12.87 -12.72
C LEU A 65 -9.04 14.17 -12.03
N GLN A 66 -9.38 15.20 -12.80
CA GLN A 66 -9.93 16.43 -12.23
C GLN A 66 -11.24 16.18 -11.47
N ALA A 67 -12.08 15.30 -11.96
CA ALA A 67 -13.30 14.91 -11.26
C ALA A 67 -13.01 14.25 -9.89
N VAL A 68 -11.91 13.51 -9.76
CA VAL A 68 -11.47 12.98 -8.45
C VAL A 68 -11.08 14.12 -7.50
N VAL A 69 -10.29 15.09 -7.99
CA VAL A 69 -9.87 16.27 -7.21
C VAL A 69 -11.07 17.09 -6.76
N ASP A 70 -12.06 17.27 -7.65
CA ASP A 70 -13.28 18.02 -7.39
C ASP A 70 -14.32 17.23 -6.57
N ASN A 71 -13.98 16.01 -6.18
CA ASN A 71 -14.84 15.10 -5.43
C ASN A 71 -16.14 14.70 -6.17
N ASN A 72 -16.11 14.68 -7.51
CA ASN A 72 -17.21 14.29 -8.39
C ASN A 72 -17.07 12.81 -8.83
N LEU A 73 -17.14 11.89 -7.89
CA LEU A 73 -16.82 10.47 -8.11
C LEU A 73 -17.92 9.70 -8.87
N ASN A 74 -19.07 10.30 -9.08
CA ASN A 74 -20.19 9.73 -9.86
C ASN A 74 -20.15 10.11 -11.35
N GLU A 75 -19.18 10.91 -11.77
CA GLU A 75 -19.05 11.27 -13.19
C GLU A 75 -18.83 10.02 -14.06
N PRO A 76 -19.39 9.98 -15.28
CA PRO A 76 -19.42 8.75 -16.10
C PRO A 76 -18.10 8.47 -16.84
N PHE A 77 -16.97 8.77 -16.25
CA PHE A 77 -15.67 8.42 -16.80
C PHE A 77 -15.38 6.92 -16.60
N PRO A 78 -14.79 6.24 -17.59
CA PRO A 78 -14.43 4.83 -17.47
C PRO A 78 -13.60 4.49 -16.22
N ILE A 79 -12.64 5.35 -15.85
CA ILE A 79 -11.80 5.16 -14.67
C ILE A 79 -12.61 5.10 -13.37
N MET A 80 -13.72 5.84 -13.27
CA MET A 80 -14.59 5.82 -12.09
C MET A 80 -15.23 4.46 -11.87
N LYS A 81 -15.63 3.79 -12.96
CA LYS A 81 -16.15 2.42 -12.90
C LYS A 81 -15.07 1.42 -12.47
N GLU A 82 -13.86 1.58 -13.01
CA GLU A 82 -12.74 0.68 -12.74
C GLU A 82 -12.26 0.79 -11.29
N ILE A 83 -11.98 1.99 -10.79
CA ILE A 83 -11.49 2.17 -9.42
C ILE A 83 -12.56 1.89 -8.37
N SER A 84 -13.85 2.01 -8.70
CA SER A 84 -14.97 1.68 -7.82
C SER A 84 -15.34 0.19 -7.85
N ASN A 85 -14.74 -0.61 -8.72
CA ASN A 85 -15.03 -2.02 -8.85
C ASN A 85 -14.16 -2.85 -7.89
N TRP A 86 -14.76 -3.49 -6.94
CA TRP A 86 -14.08 -4.33 -5.96
C TRP A 86 -13.75 -5.76 -6.43
N ARG A 87 -14.16 -6.14 -7.65
CA ARG A 87 -13.87 -7.46 -8.23
C ARG A 87 -12.41 -7.87 -8.13
N ARG A 88 -11.50 -6.93 -8.37
CA ARG A 88 -10.05 -7.18 -8.33
C ARG A 88 -9.59 -7.67 -6.96
N PHE A 89 -10.19 -7.18 -5.89
CA PHE A 89 -9.89 -7.65 -4.53
C PHE A 89 -10.53 -9.00 -4.23
N TYR A 90 -11.72 -9.26 -4.71
CA TYR A 90 -12.34 -10.58 -4.57
C TYR A 90 -11.61 -11.65 -5.37
N ALA A 91 -10.94 -11.31 -6.46
CA ALA A 91 -10.03 -12.23 -7.15
C ALA A 91 -8.87 -12.69 -6.23
N VAL A 92 -8.29 -11.77 -5.46
CA VAL A 92 -7.28 -12.09 -4.43
C VAL A 92 -7.86 -13.01 -3.36
N ILE A 93 -9.01 -12.63 -2.81
CA ILE A 93 -9.68 -13.35 -1.73
C ILE A 93 -10.02 -14.78 -2.16
N ASN A 94 -10.56 -14.95 -3.37
CA ASN A 94 -10.89 -16.25 -3.92
C ASN A 94 -9.64 -17.11 -4.15
N ALA A 95 -8.61 -16.55 -4.77
CA ALA A 95 -7.35 -17.26 -5.01
C ALA A 95 -6.66 -17.68 -3.71
N ALA A 96 -6.65 -16.81 -2.70
CA ALA A 96 -6.13 -17.13 -1.37
C ALA A 96 -6.94 -18.26 -0.70
N SER A 97 -8.27 -18.19 -0.80
CA SER A 97 -9.16 -19.22 -0.26
C SER A 97 -8.95 -20.57 -0.94
N ILE A 98 -8.85 -20.60 -2.27
CA ILE A 98 -8.51 -21.81 -3.05
C ILE A 98 -7.15 -22.36 -2.60
N PHE A 99 -6.16 -21.50 -2.45
CA PHE A 99 -4.83 -21.92 -1.99
C PHE A 99 -4.89 -22.62 -0.63
N ILE A 100 -5.55 -22.01 0.34
CA ILE A 100 -5.68 -22.53 1.70
C ILE A 100 -6.39 -23.91 1.71
N GLU A 101 -7.39 -24.07 0.86
CA GLU A 101 -8.19 -25.32 0.77
C GLU A 101 -7.46 -26.42 0.00
N LYS A 102 -6.66 -26.09 -1.02
CA LYS A 102 -6.05 -27.08 -1.94
C LYS A 102 -4.59 -27.44 -1.62
N ALA A 103 -3.81 -26.54 -1.03
CA ALA A 103 -2.40 -26.79 -0.75
C ALA A 103 -2.14 -28.03 0.14
N PRO A 104 -2.98 -28.35 1.15
CA PRO A 104 -2.82 -29.59 1.92
C PRO A 104 -2.84 -30.87 1.06
N GLY A 105 -3.60 -30.89 -0.02
CA GLY A 105 -3.63 -32.03 -0.96
C GLY A 105 -2.31 -32.21 -1.73
N THR A 106 -1.59 -31.13 -2.03
CA THR A 106 -0.24 -31.19 -2.60
C THR A 106 0.75 -31.77 -1.60
N PHE A 107 0.69 -31.35 -0.34
CA PHE A 107 1.52 -31.90 0.74
C PHE A 107 1.40 -33.41 0.88
N GLU A 108 0.20 -33.94 0.71
CA GLU A 108 -0.04 -35.41 0.75
C GLU A 108 0.60 -36.14 -0.43
N LYS A 109 0.67 -35.50 -1.60
CA LYS A 109 1.16 -36.09 -2.86
C LYS A 109 2.66 -35.95 -3.07
N ASP A 110 3.22 -34.81 -2.72
CA ASP A 110 4.64 -34.46 -2.98
C ASP A 110 5.43 -34.45 -1.68
N LYS A 111 6.31 -35.43 -1.53
CA LYS A 111 7.18 -35.57 -0.34
C LYS A 111 8.25 -34.48 -0.22
N SER A 112 8.53 -33.75 -1.27
CA SER A 112 9.43 -32.59 -1.23
C SER A 112 8.78 -31.34 -0.62
N TYR A 113 7.44 -31.32 -0.54
CA TYR A 113 6.68 -30.26 0.11
C TYR A 113 6.59 -30.54 1.61
N SER A 114 7.36 -29.83 2.40
CA SER A 114 7.40 -30.04 3.85
C SER A 114 6.20 -29.45 4.55
N GLU A 115 5.88 -29.94 5.73
CA GLU A 115 4.84 -29.37 6.60
C GLU A 115 5.14 -27.92 6.94
N GLU A 116 6.42 -27.59 7.22
CA GLU A 116 6.84 -26.22 7.47
C GLU A 116 6.54 -25.30 6.28
N ASN A 117 6.89 -25.72 5.06
CA ASN A 117 6.56 -24.93 3.86
C ASN A 117 5.06 -24.75 3.68
N LEU A 118 4.27 -25.79 3.89
CA LEU A 118 2.82 -25.72 3.82
C LEU A 118 2.26 -24.70 4.80
N MET A 119 2.74 -24.70 6.04
CA MET A 119 2.30 -23.75 7.07
C MET A 119 2.68 -22.32 6.72
N LEU A 120 3.91 -22.09 6.24
CA LEU A 120 4.37 -20.77 5.81
C LEU A 120 3.57 -20.26 4.60
N ASP A 121 3.29 -21.09 3.65
CA ASP A 121 2.53 -20.75 2.44
C ASP A 121 1.07 -20.39 2.77
N ILE A 122 0.41 -21.18 3.59
CA ILE A 122 -0.97 -20.92 4.02
C ILE A 122 -1.05 -19.64 4.84
N ALA A 123 -0.07 -19.40 5.72
CA ALA A 123 -0.02 -18.16 6.52
C ALA A 123 0.06 -16.93 5.62
N GLN A 124 0.89 -16.94 4.58
CA GLN A 124 0.99 -15.83 3.63
C GLN A 124 -0.32 -15.62 2.84
N ALA A 125 -0.97 -16.69 2.41
CA ALA A 125 -2.27 -16.59 1.76
C ALA A 125 -3.33 -15.97 2.68
N ARG A 126 -3.34 -16.31 3.97
CA ARG A 126 -4.21 -15.68 4.98
C ARG A 126 -3.91 -14.19 5.13
N VAL A 127 -2.63 -13.81 5.18
CA VAL A 127 -2.23 -12.40 5.28
C VAL A 127 -2.70 -11.62 4.05
N LEU A 128 -2.51 -12.15 2.85
CA LEU A 128 -2.94 -11.50 1.61
C LEU A 128 -4.47 -11.32 1.56
N ARG A 129 -5.22 -12.32 2.01
CA ARG A 129 -6.68 -12.23 2.10
C ARG A 129 -7.12 -11.15 3.09
N ALA A 130 -6.52 -11.11 4.27
CA ALA A 130 -6.79 -10.08 5.27
C ALA A 130 -6.40 -8.68 4.79
N PHE A 131 -5.27 -8.56 4.10
CA PHE A 131 -4.81 -7.31 3.54
C PHE A 131 -5.74 -6.80 2.44
N ALA A 132 -6.26 -7.69 1.59
CA ALA A 132 -7.27 -7.35 0.61
C ALA A 132 -8.53 -6.78 1.29
N TYR A 133 -9.05 -7.41 2.32
CA TYR A 133 -10.20 -6.90 3.07
C TYR A 133 -9.92 -5.55 3.72
N PHE A 134 -8.75 -5.34 4.29
CA PHE A 134 -8.40 -4.05 4.88
C PHE A 134 -8.41 -2.92 3.84
N ASN A 135 -7.81 -3.15 2.68
CA ASN A 135 -7.86 -2.18 1.58
C ASN A 135 -9.29 -1.89 1.13
N MET A 136 -10.13 -2.91 1.02
CA MET A 136 -11.53 -2.76 0.65
C MET A 136 -12.33 -1.92 1.66
N VAL A 137 -12.16 -2.20 2.94
CA VAL A 137 -12.85 -1.45 4.01
C VAL A 137 -12.44 0.03 3.98
N ARG A 138 -11.17 0.34 3.76
CA ARG A 138 -10.73 1.73 3.65
C ARG A 138 -11.34 2.48 2.45
N ILE A 139 -11.64 1.77 1.37
CA ILE A 139 -12.19 2.37 0.14
C ILE A 139 -13.72 2.41 0.18
N TRP A 140 -14.39 1.32 0.55
CA TRP A 140 -15.84 1.15 0.41
C TRP A 140 -16.60 1.05 1.73
N GLY A 141 -15.93 0.91 2.85
CA GLY A 141 -16.59 0.65 4.15
C GLY A 141 -17.11 -0.77 4.24
N ASP A 142 -18.42 -0.94 4.35
CA ASP A 142 -19.03 -2.26 4.40
C ASP A 142 -18.90 -2.97 3.05
N VAL A 143 -18.48 -4.23 3.09
CA VAL A 143 -18.28 -5.08 1.90
C VAL A 143 -18.77 -6.49 2.20
N PRO A 144 -19.16 -7.28 1.19
CA PRO A 144 -19.48 -8.69 1.41
C PRO A 144 -18.31 -9.46 1.99
N LEU A 145 -18.55 -10.23 3.04
CA LEU A 145 -17.54 -11.09 3.67
C LEU A 145 -17.64 -12.51 3.10
N VAL A 146 -16.60 -12.94 2.41
CA VAL A 146 -16.46 -14.26 1.79
C VAL A 146 -15.31 -14.98 2.46
N THR A 147 -15.59 -16.12 3.10
CA THR A 147 -14.62 -16.85 3.92
C THR A 147 -14.16 -18.17 3.32
N TYR A 148 -14.69 -18.55 2.17
CA TYR A 148 -14.36 -19.77 1.45
C TYR A 148 -14.34 -19.55 -0.06
N SER A 149 -13.81 -20.51 -0.82
CA SER A 149 -13.64 -20.36 -2.26
C SER A 149 -14.89 -20.65 -3.07
N TYR A 150 -14.90 -20.12 -4.28
CA TYR A 150 -15.80 -20.48 -5.36
C TYR A 150 -14.96 -20.94 -6.56
N ASP A 151 -14.91 -22.23 -6.82
CA ASP A 151 -14.02 -22.83 -7.81
C ASP A 151 -14.25 -22.36 -9.25
N ASN A 152 -15.48 -21.96 -9.57
CA ASN A 152 -15.85 -21.43 -10.89
C ASN A 152 -15.69 -19.91 -11.00
N GLY A 153 -15.18 -19.24 -9.95
CA GLY A 153 -15.03 -17.79 -9.91
C GLY A 153 -16.36 -17.01 -9.87
N SER A 154 -17.48 -17.69 -9.69
CA SER A 154 -18.81 -17.11 -9.64
C SER A 154 -19.32 -17.10 -8.20
N PHE A 155 -19.44 -15.91 -7.63
CA PHE A 155 -19.98 -15.72 -6.29
C PHE A 155 -21.51 -15.59 -6.34
N PRO A 156 -22.24 -16.15 -5.37
CA PRO A 156 -23.65 -15.85 -5.21
C PRO A 156 -23.83 -14.37 -4.86
N ARG A 157 -25.04 -13.88 -5.03
CA ARG A 157 -25.39 -12.55 -4.55
C ARG A 157 -25.27 -12.51 -3.03
N MET A 158 -24.47 -11.58 -2.52
CA MET A 158 -24.20 -11.40 -1.09
C MET A 158 -24.48 -9.98 -0.66
N GLU A 159 -24.99 -9.83 0.55
CA GLU A 159 -25.15 -8.53 1.19
C GLU A 159 -23.81 -8.04 1.75
N ARG A 160 -23.72 -6.74 1.96
CA ARG A 160 -22.58 -6.15 2.64
C ARG A 160 -22.57 -6.55 4.11
N THR A 161 -21.40 -6.83 4.62
CA THR A 161 -21.14 -7.07 6.04
C THR A 161 -20.60 -5.77 6.65
N ASP A 162 -21.00 -5.47 7.85
CA ASP A 162 -20.47 -4.33 8.61
C ASP A 162 -18.93 -4.33 8.62
N ALA A 163 -18.34 -3.17 8.36
CA ALA A 163 -16.90 -3.02 8.25
C ALA A 163 -16.16 -3.50 9.50
N SER A 164 -16.73 -3.32 10.69
CA SER A 164 -16.13 -3.80 11.94
C SER A 164 -16.02 -5.32 11.99
N LEU A 165 -17.01 -6.04 11.46
CA LEU A 165 -16.99 -7.50 11.36
C LEU A 165 -16.02 -7.99 10.30
N VAL A 166 -15.90 -7.29 9.17
CA VAL A 166 -14.91 -7.59 8.14
C VAL A 166 -13.50 -7.44 8.71
N LEU A 167 -13.24 -6.36 9.45
CA LEU A 167 -11.94 -6.15 10.08
C LEU A 167 -11.66 -7.13 11.22
N SER A 168 -12.68 -7.55 11.97
CA SER A 168 -12.53 -8.62 12.97
C SER A 168 -12.07 -9.94 12.32
N TYR A 169 -12.66 -10.30 11.19
CA TYR A 169 -12.22 -11.46 10.40
C TYR A 169 -10.77 -11.29 9.91
N ALA A 170 -10.44 -10.14 9.37
CA ALA A 170 -9.09 -9.85 8.91
C ALA A 170 -8.06 -9.94 10.05
N LYS A 171 -8.36 -9.39 11.22
CA LYS A 171 -7.50 -9.48 12.41
C LYS A 171 -7.30 -10.92 12.86
N GLU A 172 -8.35 -11.74 12.87
CA GLU A 172 -8.24 -13.16 13.21
C GLU A 172 -7.30 -13.91 12.26
N GLU A 173 -7.43 -13.68 10.96
CA GLU A 173 -6.53 -14.24 9.94
C GLU A 173 -5.07 -13.81 10.18
N LEU A 174 -4.84 -12.56 10.51
CA LEU A 174 -3.51 -12.01 10.80
C LEU A 174 -2.92 -12.59 12.10
N GLU A 175 -3.71 -12.69 13.16
CA GLU A 175 -3.30 -13.28 14.43
C GLU A 175 -2.93 -14.76 14.27
N ASN A 176 -3.70 -15.52 13.49
CA ASN A 176 -3.36 -16.89 13.14
C ASN A 176 -2.02 -16.98 12.40
N ALA A 177 -1.77 -16.08 11.46
CA ALA A 177 -0.51 -16.03 10.73
C ALA A 177 0.69 -15.69 11.61
N LEU A 178 0.51 -14.88 12.66
CA LEU A 178 1.57 -14.56 13.62
C LEU A 178 2.11 -15.78 14.38
N THR A 179 1.30 -16.81 14.57
CA THR A 179 1.74 -18.05 15.25
C THR A 179 2.69 -18.87 14.38
N VAL A 180 2.77 -18.58 13.09
CA VAL A 180 3.51 -19.35 12.09
C VAL A 180 4.65 -18.56 11.47
N LEU A 181 4.39 -17.32 11.04
CA LEU A 181 5.36 -16.55 10.27
C LEU A 181 6.56 -16.12 11.10
N PRO A 182 7.79 -16.41 10.64
CA PRO A 182 9.01 -15.94 11.28
C PRO A 182 9.33 -14.49 10.85
N PHE A 183 10.36 -13.92 11.47
CA PHE A 183 10.91 -12.64 11.02
C PHE A 183 11.50 -12.74 9.60
N GLN A 184 12.13 -13.86 9.27
CA GLN A 184 12.67 -14.12 7.93
C GLN A 184 12.18 -15.47 7.41
N LEU A 185 11.73 -15.48 6.17
CA LEU A 185 11.29 -16.68 5.45
C LEU A 185 12.51 -17.41 4.89
N GLY A 186 12.90 -18.48 5.57
CA GLY A 186 14.11 -19.23 5.23
C GLY A 186 15.36 -18.73 5.94
N SER A 187 16.40 -19.57 5.94
CA SER A 187 17.70 -19.31 6.52
C SER A 187 18.80 -19.95 5.66
N LYS A 188 20.06 -19.71 6.02
CA LYS A 188 21.20 -20.35 5.33
C LYS A 188 21.17 -21.88 5.38
N THR A 189 20.61 -22.43 6.46
CA THR A 189 20.52 -23.88 6.69
C THR A 189 19.20 -24.50 6.26
N SER A 190 18.18 -23.67 6.05
CA SER A 190 16.84 -24.09 5.62
C SER A 190 16.27 -23.05 4.65
N LEU A 191 16.58 -23.20 3.38
CA LEU A 191 16.12 -22.29 2.33
C LEU A 191 14.61 -22.39 2.15
N TYR A 192 13.97 -21.24 1.94
CA TYR A 192 12.57 -21.15 1.56
C TYR A 192 12.50 -20.87 0.06
N TYR A 193 11.94 -21.82 -0.69
CA TYR A 193 11.94 -21.79 -2.16
C TYR A 193 13.30 -21.40 -2.77
N GLY A 194 14.36 -22.06 -2.28
CA GLY A 194 15.70 -21.91 -2.81
C GLY A 194 16.45 -20.63 -2.43
N LYS A 195 15.90 -19.80 -1.53
CA LYS A 195 16.52 -18.53 -1.12
C LYS A 195 16.59 -18.40 0.41
N GLU A 196 17.57 -17.61 0.86
CA GLU A 196 17.69 -17.21 2.27
C GLU A 196 16.65 -16.15 2.65
N GLY A 197 16.43 -15.98 3.95
CA GLY A 197 15.45 -15.02 4.45
C GLY A 197 15.68 -13.58 4.02
N LYS A 198 16.95 -13.15 3.97
CA LYS A 198 17.29 -11.79 3.51
C LYS A 198 16.93 -11.54 2.03
N ASP A 199 16.93 -12.57 1.20
CA ASP A 199 16.59 -12.44 -0.22
C ASP A 199 15.08 -12.28 -0.43
N TRP A 200 14.27 -12.76 0.52
CA TRP A 200 12.82 -12.57 0.52
C TRP A 200 12.38 -11.31 1.25
N GLN A 201 13.26 -10.67 2.03
CA GLN A 201 12.92 -9.48 2.79
C GLN A 201 12.49 -8.33 1.85
N GLY A 202 11.34 -7.72 2.18
CA GLY A 202 10.74 -6.66 1.39
C GLY A 202 10.07 -7.12 0.10
N ILE A 203 10.02 -8.44 -0.14
CA ILE A 203 9.39 -9.10 -1.30
C ILE A 203 8.18 -9.92 -0.85
N LEU A 204 8.37 -10.81 0.11
CA LEU A 204 7.31 -11.60 0.71
C LEU A 204 6.94 -11.08 2.10
N LEU A 205 5.75 -11.40 2.55
CA LEU A 205 5.22 -10.96 3.84
C LEU A 205 5.74 -11.85 4.96
N ASN A 206 6.25 -11.25 6.01
CA ASN A 206 6.80 -11.91 7.18
C ASN A 206 6.06 -11.48 8.47
N LYS A 207 6.58 -11.88 9.62
CA LYS A 207 6.00 -11.52 10.93
C LYS A 207 5.81 -10.01 11.10
N LEU A 208 6.80 -9.19 10.77
CA LEU A 208 6.69 -7.74 10.91
C LEU A 208 5.69 -7.13 9.91
N SER A 209 5.55 -7.72 8.74
CA SER A 209 4.51 -7.33 7.79
C SER A 209 3.11 -7.50 8.41
N VAL A 210 2.87 -8.60 9.11
CA VAL A 210 1.60 -8.85 9.81
C VAL A 210 1.36 -7.84 10.92
N TYR A 211 2.36 -7.57 11.75
CA TYR A 211 2.26 -6.53 12.79
C TYR A 211 1.98 -5.14 12.20
N ALA A 212 2.58 -4.80 11.06
CA ALA A 212 2.34 -3.52 10.40
C ALA A 212 0.88 -3.39 9.93
N ILE A 213 0.34 -4.44 9.33
CA ILE A 213 -1.07 -4.45 8.90
C ILE A 213 -2.00 -4.37 10.11
N LEU A 214 -1.72 -5.11 11.18
CA LEU A 214 -2.47 -5.03 12.43
C LEU A 214 -2.41 -3.63 13.07
N ALA A 215 -1.24 -2.98 13.06
CA ALA A 215 -1.08 -1.62 13.56
C ALA A 215 -1.96 -0.63 12.78
N HIS A 216 -1.98 -0.75 11.46
CA HIS A 216 -2.80 0.11 10.61
C HIS A 216 -4.30 -0.17 10.76
N ILE A 217 -4.72 -1.42 10.90
CA ILE A 217 -6.12 -1.76 11.21
C ILE A 217 -6.53 -1.16 12.55
N ALA A 218 -5.70 -1.31 13.58
CA ALA A 218 -5.98 -0.76 14.90
C ALA A 218 -6.13 0.76 14.89
N ALA A 219 -5.23 1.48 14.22
CA ALA A 219 -5.33 2.92 14.05
C ALA A 219 -6.60 3.33 13.27
N TRP A 220 -6.92 2.60 12.22
CA TRP A 220 -8.14 2.83 11.43
C TRP A 220 -9.41 2.67 12.25
N GLU A 221 -9.45 1.68 13.13
CA GLU A 221 -10.59 1.45 14.05
C GLU A 221 -10.61 2.42 15.25
N GLY A 222 -9.57 3.22 15.43
CA GLY A 222 -9.41 4.09 16.60
C GLY A 222 -8.93 3.35 17.86
N ASN A 223 -8.49 2.11 17.74
CA ASN A 223 -7.88 1.33 18.82
C ASN A 223 -6.38 1.67 18.93
N TYR A 224 -6.10 2.85 19.44
CA TYR A 224 -4.74 3.38 19.44
C TYR A 224 -3.83 2.76 20.51
N LEU A 225 -4.38 2.16 21.54
CA LEU A 225 -3.57 1.39 22.48
C LEU A 225 -2.92 0.19 21.77
N ASN A 226 -3.68 -0.55 20.99
CA ASN A 226 -3.15 -1.66 20.20
C ASN A 226 -2.23 -1.17 19.06
N ALA A 227 -2.57 -0.07 18.40
CA ALA A 227 -1.73 0.51 17.37
C ALA A 227 -0.34 0.86 17.91
N GLU A 228 -0.26 1.48 19.08
CA GLU A 228 1.00 1.78 19.78
C GLU A 228 1.77 0.51 20.12
N THR A 229 1.10 -0.48 20.69
CA THR A 229 1.73 -1.76 21.06
C THR A 229 2.34 -2.46 19.84
N TYR A 230 1.60 -2.55 18.74
CA TYR A 230 2.10 -3.17 17.50
C TYR A 230 3.24 -2.36 16.87
N ALA A 231 3.11 -1.04 16.82
CA ALA A 231 4.16 -0.18 16.27
C ALA A 231 5.45 -0.26 17.11
N ALA A 232 5.34 -0.27 18.43
CA ALA A 232 6.47 -0.45 19.34
C ALA A 232 7.18 -1.78 19.10
N TYR A 233 6.42 -2.87 18.94
CA TYR A 233 6.98 -4.19 18.64
C TYR A 233 7.78 -4.19 17.35
N ILE A 234 7.26 -3.57 16.30
CA ILE A 234 7.94 -3.45 15.00
C ILE A 234 9.26 -2.68 15.16
N MET A 235 9.23 -1.53 15.85
CA MET A 235 10.41 -0.70 16.05
C MET A 235 11.48 -1.44 16.86
N ASP A 236 11.08 -2.18 17.90
CA ASP A 236 11.99 -2.95 18.74
C ASP A 236 12.61 -4.15 18.03
N ASN A 237 11.96 -4.66 17.00
CA ASN A 237 12.39 -5.85 16.25
C ASN A 237 12.82 -5.57 14.80
N ALA A 238 12.87 -4.31 14.39
CA ALA A 238 13.21 -3.94 13.02
C ALA A 238 14.58 -4.49 12.56
N SER A 239 15.56 -4.53 13.45
CA SER A 239 16.90 -5.07 13.19
C SER A 239 16.88 -6.57 12.86
N ARG A 240 15.89 -7.31 13.32
CA ARG A 240 15.75 -8.76 13.05
C ARG A 240 15.38 -9.06 11.59
N VAL A 241 14.88 -8.07 10.88
CA VAL A 241 14.61 -8.12 9.43
C VAL A 241 15.54 -7.18 8.66
N GLU A 242 16.54 -6.60 9.31
CA GLU A 242 17.48 -5.62 8.76
C GLU A 242 16.82 -4.33 8.26
N ALA A 243 15.59 -4.02 8.70
CA ALA A 243 14.91 -2.79 8.38
C ALA A 243 15.54 -1.60 9.11
N LYS A 244 15.78 -0.53 8.37
CA LYS A 244 16.42 0.69 8.86
C LYS A 244 15.66 1.93 8.37
N TYR A 245 15.87 3.04 9.05
CA TYR A 245 15.50 4.35 8.51
C TYR A 245 16.33 4.63 7.26
N ILE A 246 15.71 5.19 6.26
CA ILE A 246 16.32 5.50 4.97
C ILE A 246 16.58 7.00 4.85
N GLY A 247 17.79 7.38 4.44
CA GLY A 247 18.10 8.77 4.07
C GLY A 247 17.32 9.21 2.83
N VAL A 248 17.10 10.52 2.69
CA VAL A 248 16.33 11.06 1.56
C VAL A 248 16.92 10.66 0.21
N ALA A 249 18.24 10.66 0.08
CA ALA A 249 18.92 10.29 -1.17
C ALA A 249 18.58 8.84 -1.60
N ASP A 250 18.60 7.89 -0.67
CA ASP A 250 18.31 6.48 -0.96
C ASP A 250 16.79 6.20 -1.06
N LEU A 251 15.97 7.01 -0.39
CA LEU A 251 14.53 6.98 -0.56
C LEU A 251 14.12 7.38 -1.99
N THR A 252 14.74 8.42 -2.53
CA THR A 252 14.30 9.05 -3.78
C THR A 252 15.15 8.68 -4.99
N SER A 253 16.24 7.94 -4.82
CA SER A 253 17.04 7.42 -5.92
C SER A 253 16.27 6.41 -6.77
N SER A 254 16.51 6.41 -8.08
CA SER A 254 16.01 5.38 -8.98
C SER A 254 16.57 3.97 -8.66
N GLN A 255 17.66 3.90 -7.90
CA GLN A 255 18.27 2.66 -7.40
C GLN A 255 18.00 2.44 -5.90
N GLY A 256 17.13 3.23 -5.32
CA GLY A 256 16.81 3.22 -3.90
C GLY A 256 15.70 2.27 -3.49
N LEU A 257 14.92 2.69 -2.51
CA LEU A 257 13.90 1.86 -1.86
C LEU A 257 12.86 1.27 -2.82
N PHE A 258 12.48 2.02 -3.86
CA PHE A 258 11.39 1.62 -4.77
C PHE A 258 11.87 0.71 -5.92
N LEU A 259 13.17 0.51 -6.09
CA LEU A 259 13.67 -0.47 -7.04
C LEU A 259 13.48 -1.88 -6.50
N THR A 260 12.89 -2.78 -7.28
CA THR A 260 12.52 -4.14 -6.85
C THR A 260 13.68 -4.88 -6.18
N ASN A 261 14.83 -4.97 -6.83
CA ASN A 261 16.01 -5.72 -6.36
C ASN A 261 17.06 -4.84 -5.67
N SER A 262 16.67 -3.67 -5.17
CA SER A 262 17.57 -2.79 -4.41
C SER A 262 18.05 -3.46 -3.13
N ASP A 263 19.27 -3.14 -2.70
CA ASP A 263 19.75 -3.52 -1.36
C ASP A 263 18.92 -2.87 -0.24
N TRP A 264 18.24 -1.75 -0.53
CA TRP A 264 17.33 -1.07 0.39
C TRP A 264 15.98 -1.78 0.56
N ARG A 265 15.68 -2.81 -0.24
CA ARG A 265 14.41 -3.56 -0.17
C ARG A 265 14.13 -4.11 1.23
N VAL A 266 15.18 -4.44 2.00
CA VAL A 266 15.06 -4.96 3.38
C VAL A 266 14.35 -3.98 4.31
N SER A 267 14.34 -2.68 3.99
CA SER A 267 13.64 -1.65 4.77
C SER A 267 12.16 -1.52 4.43
N ARG A 268 11.67 -2.24 3.42
CA ARG A 268 10.22 -2.39 3.18
C ARG A 268 9.64 -3.38 4.19
N ILE A 269 8.78 -2.90 5.09
CA ILE A 269 8.11 -3.77 6.07
C ILE A 269 6.94 -4.50 5.42
N VAL A 270 6.13 -3.77 4.65
CA VAL A 270 5.12 -4.33 3.75
C VAL A 270 5.36 -3.73 2.38
N GLY A 271 5.78 -4.56 1.44
CA GLY A 271 6.02 -4.14 0.06
C GLY A 271 5.58 -5.22 -0.92
N LEU A 272 5.21 -4.78 -2.11
CA LEU A 272 4.92 -5.62 -3.25
C LEU A 272 5.83 -5.23 -4.40
N THR A 273 6.47 -6.20 -5.03
CA THR A 273 7.47 -5.98 -6.05
C THR A 273 6.95 -6.28 -7.44
N PHE A 274 7.58 -5.64 -8.42
CA PHE A 274 7.25 -5.81 -9.84
C PHE A 274 8.55 -6.07 -10.60
N ASP A 275 8.76 -7.30 -11.04
CA ASP A 275 9.94 -7.69 -11.83
C ASP A 275 9.55 -7.85 -13.29
N HIS A 276 10.03 -6.92 -14.12
CA HIS A 276 9.78 -6.93 -15.55
C HIS A 276 10.39 -8.17 -16.25
N ASN A 277 11.55 -8.61 -15.81
CA ASN A 277 12.25 -9.75 -16.41
C ASN A 277 11.57 -11.09 -16.11
N GLU A 278 10.84 -11.17 -15.01
CA GLU A 278 10.08 -12.36 -14.62
C GLU A 278 8.61 -12.29 -15.02
N SER A 279 8.23 -11.34 -15.88
CA SER A 279 6.84 -11.09 -16.30
C SER A 279 5.89 -10.72 -15.16
N GLU A 280 6.43 -10.34 -14.01
CA GLU A 280 5.66 -9.89 -12.84
C GLU A 280 5.31 -8.40 -12.89
N ALA A 281 5.91 -7.66 -13.82
CA ALA A 281 5.67 -6.24 -13.95
C ALA A 281 4.32 -5.97 -14.60
N SER A 282 3.51 -5.17 -13.95
CA SER A 282 2.44 -4.46 -14.63
C SER A 282 3.07 -3.30 -15.39
N GLN A 283 2.82 -3.21 -16.69
CA GLN A 283 3.29 -2.09 -17.50
C GLN A 283 2.49 -0.82 -17.23
N ASN A 284 1.33 -0.96 -16.62
CA ASN A 284 0.39 0.12 -16.37
C ASN A 284 0.01 0.14 -14.89
N GLY A 285 -0.26 1.33 -14.37
CA GLY A 285 -0.80 1.51 -13.04
C GLY A 285 0.16 2.06 -12.01
N HIS A 286 1.45 2.19 -12.33
CA HIS A 286 2.43 2.82 -11.45
C HIS A 286 2.24 4.33 -11.34
N LEU A 287 2.62 4.90 -10.20
CA LEU A 287 2.48 6.34 -9.97
C LEU A 287 3.23 7.16 -11.03
N GLU A 288 4.39 6.70 -11.46
CA GLU A 288 5.26 7.40 -12.40
C GLU A 288 4.58 7.69 -13.75
N GLU A 289 3.60 6.88 -14.15
CA GLU A 289 2.78 7.18 -15.34
C GLU A 289 2.06 8.52 -15.22
N LEU A 290 1.66 8.89 -14.03
CA LEU A 290 0.90 10.10 -13.76
C LEU A 290 1.80 11.31 -13.49
N THR A 291 2.96 11.08 -12.87
CA THR A 291 3.79 12.15 -12.28
C THR A 291 5.02 12.52 -13.10
N LEU A 292 5.60 11.59 -13.85
CA LEU A 292 6.84 11.85 -14.58
C LEU A 292 6.60 12.48 -15.95
N ALA A 293 7.50 13.35 -16.34
CA ALA A 293 7.54 14.01 -17.64
C ALA A 293 8.99 14.41 -17.99
N ALA A 294 9.17 15.05 -19.12
CA ALA A 294 10.48 15.55 -19.53
C ALA A 294 11.10 16.48 -18.45
N PRO A 295 12.39 16.37 -18.14
CA PRO A 295 13.42 15.62 -18.87
C PRO A 295 13.59 14.15 -18.43
N LEU A 296 12.78 13.65 -17.50
CA LEU A 296 12.97 12.30 -16.93
C LEU A 296 12.46 11.18 -17.86
N VAL A 297 11.36 11.44 -18.55
CA VAL A 297 10.75 10.54 -19.53
C VAL A 297 10.27 11.32 -20.76
N GLN A 298 9.93 10.62 -21.83
CA GLN A 298 9.41 11.19 -23.08
C GLN A 298 7.92 11.55 -22.97
N LYS A 299 7.57 12.42 -22.07
CA LYS A 299 6.21 12.93 -21.93
C LYS A 299 6.33 14.44 -21.69
N SER A 300 5.57 15.23 -22.42
CA SER A 300 5.73 16.69 -22.38
C SER A 300 5.34 17.30 -21.03
N THR A 301 4.23 16.83 -20.45
CA THR A 301 3.70 17.30 -19.18
C THR A 301 3.22 16.15 -18.32
N PRO A 302 3.31 16.25 -16.98
CA PRO A 302 2.73 15.23 -16.09
C PRO A 302 1.19 15.30 -16.12
N ASP A 303 0.51 14.19 -15.84
CA ASP A 303 -0.94 14.21 -15.65
C ASP A 303 -1.33 14.84 -14.31
N ILE A 304 -0.53 14.56 -13.28
CA ILE A 304 -0.67 15.16 -11.95
C ILE A 304 0.65 15.73 -11.45
N TYR A 305 0.56 16.74 -10.63
CA TYR A 305 1.73 17.45 -10.08
C TYR A 305 1.36 18.10 -8.75
N VAL A 306 2.35 18.46 -7.96
CA VAL A 306 2.16 19.31 -6.78
C VAL A 306 2.53 20.74 -7.20
N SER A 307 1.58 21.67 -7.10
CA SER A 307 1.81 23.05 -7.51
C SER A 307 2.89 23.71 -6.65
N LYS A 308 3.56 24.73 -7.21
CA LYS A 308 4.56 25.50 -6.48
C LYS A 308 4.02 26.06 -5.17
N ASP A 309 2.82 26.63 -5.20
CA ASP A 309 2.18 27.18 -3.99
C ASP A 309 1.91 26.10 -2.95
N SER A 310 1.44 24.92 -3.37
CA SER A 310 1.24 23.79 -2.48
C SER A 310 2.56 23.27 -1.89
N LEU A 311 3.62 23.18 -2.70
CA LEU A 311 4.94 22.78 -2.22
C LEU A 311 5.46 23.71 -1.11
N PHE A 312 5.38 25.01 -1.30
CA PHE A 312 5.82 25.97 -0.28
C PHE A 312 4.93 26.00 0.96
N SER A 313 3.64 25.71 0.80
CA SER A 313 2.72 25.59 1.94
C SER A 313 2.98 24.32 2.75
N ILE A 314 3.21 23.20 2.09
CA ILE A 314 3.43 21.89 2.74
C ILE A 314 4.83 21.84 3.36
N PHE A 315 5.86 22.20 2.59
CA PHE A 315 7.25 22.21 3.01
C PHE A 315 7.67 23.64 3.40
N ASN A 316 7.21 24.07 4.55
CA ASN A 316 7.40 25.45 5.04
C ASN A 316 8.70 25.66 5.84
N ASN A 317 9.56 24.66 5.90
CA ASN A 317 10.87 24.72 6.55
C ASN A 317 11.97 24.54 5.49
N VAL A 318 12.80 25.57 5.31
CA VAL A 318 13.85 25.59 4.28
C VAL A 318 14.93 24.52 4.49
N ASP A 319 15.08 24.02 5.71
CA ASP A 319 16.06 23.00 6.04
C ASP A 319 15.59 21.58 5.68
N ASP A 320 14.33 21.43 5.28
CA ASP A 320 13.75 20.12 4.94
C ASP A 320 14.40 19.58 3.66
N GLN A 321 15.12 18.45 3.79
CA GLN A 321 15.85 17.84 2.68
C GLN A 321 14.94 17.18 1.64
N ARG A 322 13.67 16.97 1.95
CA ARG A 322 12.68 16.46 0.99
C ARG A 322 12.31 17.54 -0.03
N PHE A 323 12.08 18.76 0.44
CA PHE A 323 11.92 19.96 -0.35
C PHE A 323 12.25 21.19 0.51
N GLY A 324 13.37 21.78 0.25
CA GLY A 324 13.89 22.95 0.95
C GLY A 324 15.05 23.53 0.15
N ILE A 325 15.91 24.30 0.80
CA ILE A 325 17.06 24.92 0.18
C ILE A 325 18.34 24.28 0.71
N ASP A 326 19.13 23.71 -0.19
CA ASP A 326 20.45 23.20 0.12
C ASP A 326 21.38 24.38 0.47
N SER A 327 21.85 24.41 1.70
CA SER A 327 22.73 25.47 2.20
C SER A 327 24.07 25.59 1.46
N LYS A 328 24.52 24.50 0.81
CA LYS A 328 25.77 24.48 0.06
C LYS A 328 25.63 25.07 -1.34
N SER A 329 24.55 24.77 -2.03
CA SER A 329 24.30 25.20 -3.41
C SER A 329 23.42 26.45 -3.51
N GLY A 330 22.64 26.75 -2.47
CA GLY A 330 21.62 27.81 -2.50
C GLY A 330 20.42 27.47 -3.39
N LYS A 331 20.30 26.24 -3.85
CA LYS A 331 19.22 25.77 -4.73
C LYS A 331 18.26 24.88 -3.97
N TYR A 332 17.02 24.75 -4.52
CA TYR A 332 16.07 23.79 -3.99
C TYR A 332 16.58 22.35 -4.14
N TYR A 333 16.35 21.53 -3.12
CA TYR A 333 16.54 20.10 -3.23
C TYR A 333 15.65 19.52 -4.34
N THR A 334 16.19 18.58 -5.10
CA THR A 334 15.47 17.90 -6.19
C THR A 334 15.02 16.49 -5.79
N SER A 335 15.05 16.19 -4.50
CA SER A 335 14.70 14.85 -3.97
C SER A 335 13.27 14.47 -4.31
N TYR A 336 12.31 15.34 -4.06
CA TYR A 336 10.89 15.08 -4.33
C TYR A 336 10.41 15.68 -5.65
N VAL A 337 11.00 16.79 -6.10
CA VAL A 337 10.47 17.58 -7.22
C VAL A 337 11.60 18.06 -8.11
N HIS A 338 11.43 17.91 -9.41
CA HIS A 338 12.25 18.55 -10.44
C HIS A 338 11.48 19.72 -11.07
N ASN A 339 12.24 20.69 -11.59
CA ASN A 339 11.68 21.84 -12.32
C ASN A 339 10.61 22.61 -11.52
N VAL A 340 10.89 22.92 -10.27
CA VAL A 340 9.94 23.60 -9.37
C VAL A 340 9.47 24.96 -9.92
N GLU A 341 10.30 25.63 -10.74
CA GLU A 341 9.97 26.91 -11.37
C GLU A 341 9.09 26.79 -12.63
N SER A 342 8.86 25.57 -13.10
CA SER A 342 7.98 25.34 -14.26
C SER A 342 6.51 25.48 -13.86
N GLN A 343 5.65 25.63 -14.88
CA GLN A 343 4.19 25.65 -14.67
C GLN A 343 3.68 24.37 -14.01
N TYR A 344 4.27 23.24 -14.36
CA TYR A 344 3.92 21.91 -13.83
C TYR A 344 5.19 21.27 -13.25
N PRO A 345 5.51 21.52 -11.96
CA PRO A 345 6.63 20.85 -11.32
C PRO A 345 6.47 19.32 -11.41
N ILE A 346 7.59 18.62 -11.55
CA ILE A 346 7.56 17.17 -11.73
C ILE A 346 7.81 16.52 -10.38
N PHE A 347 6.81 15.80 -9.88
CA PHE A 347 6.94 14.99 -8.70
C PHE A 347 7.75 13.73 -9.03
N SER A 348 8.98 13.69 -8.59
CA SER A 348 10.00 12.70 -8.97
C SER A 348 10.58 11.96 -7.77
N LYS A 349 9.89 11.93 -6.64
CA LYS A 349 10.26 11.13 -5.48
C LYS A 349 10.39 9.66 -5.84
N ILE A 350 9.46 9.15 -6.63
CA ILE A 350 9.42 7.78 -7.14
C ILE A 350 9.65 7.83 -8.65
N LYS A 351 10.74 7.22 -9.13
CA LYS A 351 11.19 7.30 -10.51
C LYS A 351 11.95 6.05 -10.95
N VAL A 352 11.35 4.89 -10.77
CA VAL A 352 11.94 3.61 -11.22
C VAL A 352 11.54 3.36 -12.66
N ILE A 353 12.46 3.65 -13.58
CA ILE A 353 12.30 3.47 -15.02
C ILE A 353 13.07 2.23 -15.43
N GLN A 354 12.36 1.16 -15.79
CA GLN A 354 12.98 -0.11 -16.18
C GLN A 354 13.36 -0.15 -17.66
N ASN A 355 12.59 0.51 -18.50
CA ASN A 355 12.88 0.63 -19.93
C ASN A 355 12.36 1.98 -20.45
N GLY A 356 12.96 2.44 -21.53
CA GLY A 356 12.70 3.77 -22.09
C GLY A 356 13.55 4.85 -21.40
N ASN A 357 14.13 5.72 -22.17
CA ASN A 357 14.87 6.87 -21.66
C ASN A 357 14.45 8.14 -22.46
N PRO A 358 14.79 9.36 -21.96
CA PRO A 358 14.39 10.61 -22.63
C PRO A 358 14.93 10.79 -24.04
N THR A 359 15.98 10.05 -24.44
CA THR A 359 16.64 10.17 -25.73
C THR A 359 16.17 9.16 -26.75
N THR A 360 15.41 8.13 -26.33
CA THR A 360 14.79 7.16 -27.23
C THR A 360 13.30 7.48 -27.42
N ASN A 361 12.75 7.11 -28.58
CA ASN A 361 11.31 7.27 -28.83
C ASN A 361 10.45 6.17 -28.19
N ASP A 362 11.03 5.41 -27.27
CA ASP A 362 10.33 4.33 -26.59
C ASP A 362 9.52 4.84 -25.41
N TYR A 363 8.34 4.32 -25.24
CA TYR A 363 7.55 4.57 -24.03
C TYR A 363 8.25 4.00 -22.79
N ALA A 364 8.26 4.77 -21.73
CA ALA A 364 8.83 4.31 -20.47
C ALA A 364 8.01 3.17 -19.88
N ILE A 365 8.71 2.15 -19.37
CA ILE A 365 8.13 1.07 -18.58
C ILE A 365 8.57 1.28 -17.14
N PHE A 366 7.60 1.31 -16.23
CA PHE A 366 7.82 1.52 -14.80
C PHE A 366 7.65 0.21 -14.04
N GLY A 367 8.43 0.04 -12.99
CA GLY A 367 8.42 -1.18 -12.20
C GLY A 367 8.70 -0.91 -10.72
N SER A 368 8.35 0.28 -10.24
CA SER A 368 8.54 0.62 -8.83
C SER A 368 7.78 -0.33 -7.92
N ALA A 369 8.44 -0.77 -6.84
CA ALA A 369 7.79 -1.51 -5.78
C ALA A 369 6.73 -0.63 -5.11
N LEU A 370 5.57 -1.20 -4.80
CA LEU A 370 4.58 -0.56 -3.97
C LEU A 370 5.00 -0.78 -2.51
N VAL A 371 5.30 0.29 -1.80
CA VAL A 371 5.68 0.24 -0.39
C VAL A 371 4.48 0.69 0.45
N PHE A 372 3.78 -0.27 1.02
CA PHE A 372 2.64 0.02 1.90
C PHE A 372 3.10 0.53 3.27
N SER A 373 4.17 -0.04 3.81
CA SER A 373 4.70 0.37 5.11
C SER A 373 6.22 0.23 5.18
N ARG A 374 6.84 1.19 5.81
CA ARG A 374 8.27 1.25 6.14
C ARG A 374 8.45 1.84 7.54
N LEU A 375 9.66 1.79 8.07
CA LEU A 375 9.91 2.15 9.46
C LEU A 375 9.51 3.59 9.80
N GLU A 376 9.67 4.51 8.86
CA GLU A 376 9.24 5.91 9.03
C GLU A 376 7.71 6.02 9.20
N ASP A 377 6.96 5.27 8.42
CA ASP A 377 5.49 5.18 8.57
C ASP A 377 5.12 4.67 9.96
N ILE A 378 5.72 3.57 10.38
CA ILE A 378 5.44 2.95 11.70
C ILE A 378 5.82 3.90 12.83
N THR A 379 6.93 4.60 12.72
CA THR A 379 7.39 5.57 13.72
C THR A 379 6.38 6.72 13.88
N LEU A 380 5.89 7.26 12.78
CA LEU A 380 4.88 8.32 12.79
C LEU A 380 3.50 7.81 13.20
N LEU A 381 3.14 6.57 12.87
CA LEU A 381 1.92 5.93 13.35
C LEU A 381 1.95 5.74 14.87
N ARG A 382 3.11 5.38 15.43
CA ARG A 382 3.33 5.32 16.89
C ARG A 382 3.16 6.68 17.52
N ALA A 383 3.69 7.74 16.93
CA ALA A 383 3.49 9.11 17.42
C ALA A 383 2.01 9.50 17.44
N GLU A 384 1.27 9.18 16.38
CA GLU A 384 -0.19 9.38 16.31
C GLU A 384 -0.89 8.63 17.46
N ALA A 385 -0.55 7.36 17.64
CA ALA A 385 -1.15 6.53 18.68
C ALA A 385 -0.84 7.03 20.10
N LEU A 386 0.39 7.46 20.36
CA LEU A 386 0.79 8.03 21.63
C LEU A 386 0.02 9.32 21.96
N CYS A 387 -0.21 10.19 20.97
CA CYS A 387 -1.10 11.34 21.15
C CYS A 387 -2.52 10.90 21.54
N ALA A 388 -3.06 9.91 20.83
CA ALA A 388 -4.42 9.42 21.05
C ALA A 388 -4.61 8.81 22.46
N ILE A 389 -3.59 8.18 23.01
CA ILE A 389 -3.60 7.63 24.38
C ILE A 389 -3.06 8.64 25.42
N ASN A 390 -3.07 9.91 25.09
CA ASN A 390 -2.74 11.03 25.96
C ASN A 390 -1.28 11.07 26.44
N GLN A 391 -0.35 10.74 25.54
CA GLN A 391 1.10 10.79 25.77
C GLN A 391 1.82 11.64 24.71
N PRO A 392 1.46 12.94 24.56
CA PRO A 392 1.97 13.78 23.49
C PRO A 392 3.49 14.06 23.58
N GLU A 393 4.06 14.12 24.78
CA GLU A 393 5.51 14.30 24.93
C GLU A 393 6.30 13.11 24.41
N GLN A 394 5.81 11.89 24.66
CA GLN A 394 6.41 10.68 24.11
C GLN A 394 6.23 10.60 22.60
N ALA A 395 5.09 11.06 22.08
CA ALA A 395 4.86 11.16 20.65
C ALA A 395 5.92 12.03 19.93
N LEU A 396 6.36 13.11 20.59
CA LEU A 396 7.38 14.01 20.04
C LEU A 396 8.75 13.35 19.90
N VAL A 397 9.08 12.37 20.71
CA VAL A 397 10.33 11.60 20.55
C VAL A 397 10.35 10.96 19.17
N HIS A 398 9.24 10.37 18.76
CA HIS A 398 9.12 9.70 17.44
C HIS A 398 8.95 10.67 16.28
N LEU A 399 8.20 11.75 16.47
CA LEU A 399 8.14 12.84 15.49
C LEU A 399 9.53 13.42 15.21
N ASN A 400 10.30 13.67 16.26
CA ASN A 400 11.65 14.24 16.15
C ASN A 400 12.62 13.27 15.44
N THR A 401 12.44 11.96 15.60
CA THR A 401 13.25 10.99 14.85
C THR A 401 13.16 11.24 13.35
N ILE A 402 11.98 11.48 12.84
CA ILE A 402 11.78 11.78 11.41
C ILE A 402 12.23 13.20 11.06
N ARG A 403 11.85 14.20 11.85
CA ARG A 403 12.23 15.59 11.62
C ARG A 403 13.75 15.77 11.50
N THR A 404 14.50 15.23 12.46
CA THR A 404 15.96 15.36 12.46
C THR A 404 16.61 14.55 11.34
N ALA A 405 16.07 13.38 10.99
CA ALA A 405 16.51 12.61 9.84
C ALA A 405 16.29 13.34 8.51
N ARG A 406 15.36 14.29 8.46
CA ARG A 406 15.05 15.10 7.27
C ARG A 406 15.71 16.49 7.30
N GLY A 407 16.61 16.75 8.24
CA GLY A 407 17.39 17.97 8.34
C GLY A 407 16.75 19.08 9.17
N MET A 408 15.58 18.85 9.76
CA MET A 408 14.90 19.84 10.59
C MET A 408 15.27 19.71 12.07
N SER A 409 15.13 20.79 12.81
CA SER A 409 15.36 20.80 14.26
C SER A 409 14.26 20.03 15.02
N ALA A 410 14.65 19.45 16.15
CA ALA A 410 13.71 18.86 17.09
C ALA A 410 12.78 19.91 17.69
N VAL A 411 11.55 19.51 17.99
CA VAL A 411 10.52 20.32 18.63
C VAL A 411 10.19 19.81 20.03
N SER A 412 9.71 20.70 20.90
CA SER A 412 9.35 20.36 22.28
C SER A 412 7.91 20.75 22.59
N TYR A 413 7.27 20.01 23.49
CA TYR A 413 5.85 20.12 23.79
C TYR A 413 5.45 21.50 24.31
N LYS A 414 6.19 22.01 25.29
CA LYS A 414 5.91 23.31 25.90
C LYS A 414 6.27 24.48 24.96
N LYS A 415 7.47 24.45 24.40
CA LYS A 415 8.01 25.55 23.61
C LYS A 415 7.30 25.72 22.26
N ASP A 416 7.12 24.64 21.52
CA ASP A 416 6.67 24.68 20.13
C ASP A 416 5.16 24.45 19.97
N PHE A 417 4.52 23.81 20.96
CA PHE A 417 3.11 23.46 20.91
C PHE A 417 2.28 24.05 22.06
N ASN A 418 2.86 24.85 22.92
CA ASN A 418 2.19 25.44 24.08
C ASN A 418 1.46 24.38 24.92
N SER A 419 2.03 23.20 25.05
CA SER A 419 1.47 22.04 25.73
C SER A 419 0.04 21.66 25.27
N ASP A 420 -0.23 21.87 23.98
CA ASP A 420 -1.51 21.54 23.35
C ASP A 420 -1.38 20.25 22.54
N LYS A 421 -2.04 19.21 23.01
CA LYS A 421 -2.07 17.89 22.34
C LYS A 421 -2.60 17.99 20.90
N SER A 422 -3.63 18.80 20.64
CA SER A 422 -4.21 18.93 19.33
C SER A 422 -3.19 19.46 18.30
N LYS A 423 -2.30 20.36 18.71
CA LYS A 423 -1.22 20.88 17.86
C LYS A 423 -0.17 19.81 17.56
N VAL A 424 0.12 18.94 18.51
CA VAL A 424 1.03 17.80 18.30
C VAL A 424 0.41 16.82 17.31
N ILE A 425 -0.87 16.51 17.44
CA ILE A 425 -1.60 15.66 16.47
C ILE A 425 -1.49 16.23 15.06
N GLN A 426 -1.76 17.53 14.90
CA GLN A 426 -1.62 18.19 13.60
C GLN A 426 -0.21 18.07 13.05
N ALA A 427 0.81 18.27 13.88
CA ALA A 427 2.21 18.16 13.48
C ALA A 427 2.60 16.75 13.05
N VAL A 428 2.09 15.72 13.71
CA VAL A 428 2.33 14.32 13.34
C VAL A 428 1.74 14.03 11.96
N PHE A 429 0.50 14.43 11.70
CA PHE A 429 -0.13 14.23 10.38
C PHE A 429 0.51 15.09 9.28
N GLU A 430 0.97 16.29 9.58
CA GLU A 430 1.74 17.09 8.62
C GLU A 430 3.09 16.44 8.29
N GLU A 431 3.73 15.80 9.26
CA GLU A 431 4.96 15.05 8.99
C GLU A 431 4.70 13.81 8.13
N ARG A 432 3.62 13.08 8.39
CA ARG A 432 3.16 11.98 7.52
C ARG A 432 2.87 12.47 6.10
N ARG A 433 2.20 13.61 5.97
CA ARG A 433 1.90 14.23 4.67
C ARG A 433 3.15 14.43 3.83
N LYS A 434 4.21 14.98 4.44
CA LYS A 434 5.51 15.20 3.79
C LYS A 434 6.25 13.90 3.52
N GLU A 435 6.38 13.05 4.52
CA GLU A 435 7.16 11.82 4.44
C GLU A 435 6.56 10.81 3.47
N LEU A 436 5.25 10.65 3.48
CA LEU A 436 4.53 9.63 2.74
C LEU A 436 3.84 10.13 1.46
N MET A 437 4.15 11.36 1.03
CA MET A 437 3.62 11.91 -0.22
C MET A 437 3.93 10.96 -1.39
N GLY A 438 2.92 10.62 -2.16
CA GLY A 438 3.06 9.69 -3.29
C GLY A 438 3.09 8.21 -2.90
N GLU A 439 2.85 7.86 -1.64
CA GLU A 439 2.84 6.48 -1.16
C GLU A 439 1.44 5.95 -0.80
N GLY A 440 0.40 6.63 -1.21
CA GLY A 440 -0.99 6.16 -1.10
C GLY A 440 -1.67 6.40 0.24
N TRP A 441 -1.19 7.35 1.05
CA TRP A 441 -1.66 7.52 2.42
C TRP A 441 -2.52 8.76 2.69
N ARG A 442 -2.36 9.82 1.94
CA ARG A 442 -2.90 11.15 2.32
C ARG A 442 -4.40 11.15 2.63
N TRP A 443 -5.22 10.53 1.79
CA TRP A 443 -6.68 10.47 2.00
C TRP A 443 -7.05 9.76 3.30
N TYR A 444 -6.46 8.61 3.55
CA TYR A 444 -6.73 7.81 4.75
C TYR A 444 -6.19 8.48 6.01
N ASP A 445 -5.06 9.15 5.93
CA ASP A 445 -4.50 9.95 7.01
C ASP A 445 -5.41 11.13 7.37
N ARG A 446 -5.98 11.82 6.37
CA ARG A 446 -6.95 12.89 6.61
C ARG A 446 -8.19 12.39 7.36
N ILE A 447 -8.69 11.21 7.01
CA ILE A 447 -9.83 10.60 7.71
C ILE A 447 -9.48 10.34 9.18
N ARG A 448 -8.32 9.76 9.46
CA ARG A 448 -7.90 9.51 10.85
C ARG A 448 -7.68 10.80 11.61
N GLN A 449 -7.04 11.78 11.00
CA GLN A 449 -6.79 13.09 11.61
C GLN A 449 -8.10 13.77 12.04
N GLU A 450 -9.08 13.86 11.16
CA GLU A 450 -10.37 14.49 11.45
C GLU A 450 -11.13 13.74 12.56
N LYS A 451 -11.11 12.43 12.55
CA LYS A 451 -11.70 11.62 13.62
C LYS A 451 -11.01 11.86 14.97
N LEU A 452 -9.70 11.88 14.97
CA LEU A 452 -8.90 12.06 16.19
C LEU A 452 -9.05 13.46 16.81
N LEU A 453 -9.24 14.48 15.96
CA LEU A 453 -9.50 15.85 16.38
C LEU A 453 -11.00 16.16 16.61
N ASN A 454 -11.88 15.17 16.49
CA ASN A 454 -13.34 15.32 16.58
C ASN A 454 -13.90 16.40 15.62
N ASN A 455 -13.34 16.49 14.41
CA ASN A 455 -13.69 17.47 13.39
C ASN A 455 -14.10 16.79 12.07
N ASP A 456 -14.87 15.72 12.14
CA ASP A 456 -15.19 14.88 11.00
C ASP A 456 -16.39 15.38 10.15
N THR A 457 -17.10 16.42 10.59
CA THR A 457 -18.28 16.94 9.89
C THR A 457 -17.98 17.37 8.45
N LYS A 458 -16.89 18.13 8.26
CA LYS A 458 -16.44 18.56 6.93
C LYS A 458 -16.09 17.37 6.03
N LEU A 459 -15.40 16.40 6.59
CA LEU A 459 -15.00 15.20 5.87
C LEU A 459 -16.20 14.34 5.51
N ARG A 460 -17.16 14.16 6.42
CA ARG A 460 -18.43 13.47 6.15
C ARG A 460 -19.19 14.11 4.99
N LYS A 461 -19.24 15.43 4.96
CA LYS A 461 -19.86 16.17 3.87
C LYS A 461 -19.17 15.86 2.53
N LEU A 462 -17.84 15.94 2.48
CA LEU A 462 -17.05 15.62 1.27
C LEU A 462 -17.29 14.18 0.80
N ILE A 463 -17.33 13.23 1.72
CA ILE A 463 -17.58 11.81 1.40
C ILE A 463 -18.98 11.64 0.81
N ASN A 464 -20.00 12.23 1.42
CA ASN A 464 -21.38 12.12 0.98
C ASN A 464 -21.62 12.80 -0.38
N GLU A 465 -20.98 13.93 -0.63
CA GLU A 465 -21.10 14.68 -1.89
C GLU A 465 -20.30 14.04 -3.04
N GLY A 466 -19.22 13.33 -2.72
CA GLY A 466 -18.31 12.76 -3.71
C GLY A 466 -18.82 11.53 -4.44
N GLY A 467 -19.86 10.88 -3.95
CA GLY A 467 -20.44 9.70 -4.55
C GLY A 467 -20.26 8.42 -3.73
N ILE A 468 -21.11 7.45 -4.03
CA ILE A 468 -21.29 6.23 -3.24
C ILE A 468 -20.14 5.20 -3.39
N TYR A 469 -19.37 5.26 -4.47
CA TYR A 469 -18.45 4.19 -4.83
C TYR A 469 -17.14 4.19 -4.05
N LEU A 470 -16.73 5.36 -3.56
CA LEU A 470 -15.51 5.52 -2.77
C LEU A 470 -15.81 6.11 -1.39
N SER A 471 -17.04 5.98 -0.92
CA SER A 471 -17.47 6.50 0.39
C SER A 471 -17.14 5.50 1.49
N LEU A 472 -16.59 6.02 2.58
CA LEU A 472 -16.40 5.27 3.84
C LEU A 472 -17.62 5.36 4.76
N ILE A 473 -18.59 6.21 4.41
CA ILE A 473 -19.87 6.30 5.11
C ILE A 473 -20.81 5.37 4.37
N HIS A 474 -21.32 4.40 5.12
CA HIS A 474 -22.26 3.44 4.59
C HIS A 474 -23.44 4.15 3.94
N ILE A 475 -23.73 3.79 2.71
CA ILE A 475 -24.92 4.18 2.00
C ILE A 475 -25.73 2.92 1.79
N SER A 476 -26.94 2.93 2.29
CA SER A 476 -27.90 1.83 2.16
C SER A 476 -28.37 1.71 0.71
N GLU A 477 -27.55 1.17 -0.17
CA GLU A 477 -28.03 0.79 -1.49
C GLU A 477 -28.07 -0.73 -1.64
N PRO A 478 -29.03 -1.25 -2.44
CA PRO A 478 -29.14 -2.67 -2.64
C PRO A 478 -27.86 -3.22 -3.27
N THR A 479 -27.39 -4.28 -2.68
CA THR A 479 -26.22 -5.04 -3.10
C THR A 479 -26.26 -5.35 -4.58
N ARG A 480 -25.30 -4.83 -5.36
CA ARG A 480 -25.09 -5.30 -6.71
C ARG A 480 -24.44 -6.69 -6.67
N PRO A 481 -24.88 -7.63 -7.52
CA PRO A 481 -24.28 -8.95 -7.52
C PRO A 481 -22.79 -8.86 -7.83
N ILE A 482 -21.99 -9.56 -7.07
CA ILE A 482 -20.61 -9.80 -7.42
C ILE A 482 -20.64 -10.86 -8.53
N SER A 483 -20.45 -10.46 -9.77
CA SER A 483 -20.13 -11.39 -10.82
C SER A 483 -18.63 -11.25 -11.13
N ILE A 484 -17.89 -12.28 -10.84
CA ILE A 484 -16.50 -12.42 -11.28
C ILE A 484 -16.55 -13.28 -12.54
N SER A 485 -16.72 -12.66 -13.68
CA SER A 485 -16.60 -13.32 -14.99
C SER A 485 -15.33 -12.86 -15.67
#